data_9a07292e03207d629e6d7ca3046aa75f
#
_entry.id   9a07292e03207d629e6d7ca3046aa75f
#
_cell.length_a   1.000
_cell.length_b   1.000
_cell.length_c   1.000
_cell.angle_alpha   90.00
_cell.angle_beta   90.00
_cell.angle_gamma   90.00
#
_symmetry.space_group_name_H-M   'P 1'
#
loop_
_entity.id
_entity.type
_entity.pdbx_description
1 polymer ?
#
loop_
_entity_poly.entity_id
_entity_poly.type
_entity_poly.pdbx_seq_one_letter_code
_entity_poly.pdbx_strand_id
1 'polypeptide(L)'
;WTQIGDDIDGEAANDYSGTSVSLSSDGSVIAIGANYNDGNGYRSGHVRIYQNVSGTWTKIGDDIDGEAANDYSGTSVSLSSDGSVIAIGAYGNDGNGTDSGHVRIYQNISGTWTQIGDDIDGEAANDYSGQSVSLSSDGSVVAIGADYNDGNLTSIGHVRIYQNVSGTWIQIGDDIDGEAAGDYSGYSVSLSSDGSVI
;
A
#
# COMPACT_ATOMS: atom_id res chain seq x y z
N TRP A 1 5.19 -28.41 0.88
CA TRP A 1 4.87 -27.29 -0.01
C TRP A 1 5.43 -27.56 -1.39
N THR A 2 4.68 -27.20 -2.44
CA THR A 2 5.12 -27.31 -3.84
C THR A 2 4.96 -25.93 -4.46
N GLN A 3 5.96 -25.47 -5.20
CA GLN A 3 5.90 -24.21 -5.94
C GLN A 3 4.80 -24.26 -7.00
N ILE A 4 4.08 -23.16 -7.15
CA ILE A 4 3.05 -22.99 -8.20
C ILE A 4 3.61 -22.04 -9.24
N GLY A 5 3.79 -22.54 -10.46
CA GLY A 5 4.36 -21.77 -11.57
C GLY A 5 5.85 -21.52 -11.45
N ASP A 6 6.37 -20.68 -12.33
CA ASP A 6 7.76 -20.24 -12.34
C ASP A 6 7.96 -19.06 -11.39
N ASP A 7 9.21 -18.67 -11.14
CA ASP A 7 9.55 -17.48 -10.34
C ASP A 7 9.02 -16.22 -11.03
N ILE A 8 8.58 -15.26 -10.22
CA ILE A 8 8.23 -13.91 -10.69
C ILE A 8 9.41 -13.00 -10.38
N ASP A 9 10.26 -12.82 -11.37
CA ASP A 9 11.49 -12.04 -11.24
C ASP A 9 11.23 -10.53 -11.21
N GLY A 10 12.11 -9.78 -10.53
CA GLY A 10 12.19 -8.33 -10.63
C GLY A 10 12.63 -7.89 -12.03
N GLU A 11 12.34 -6.65 -12.41
CA GLU A 11 12.68 -6.13 -13.75
C GLU A 11 14.15 -5.77 -13.88
N ALA A 12 14.74 -5.21 -12.84
CA ALA A 12 16.13 -4.82 -12.84
C ALA A 12 16.81 -5.08 -11.49
N ALA A 13 18.14 -5.03 -11.51
CA ALA A 13 18.94 -5.15 -10.31
C ALA A 13 18.73 -3.95 -9.38
N ASN A 14 18.58 -4.22 -8.10
CA ASN A 14 18.34 -3.24 -7.03
C ASN A 14 16.94 -2.63 -6.97
N ASP A 15 15.97 -3.14 -7.72
CA ASP A 15 14.54 -2.72 -7.61
C ASP A 15 13.89 -3.19 -6.32
N TYR A 16 14.49 -4.17 -5.65
CA TYR A 16 13.96 -4.82 -4.45
C TYR A 16 12.53 -5.38 -4.65
N SER A 17 12.26 -5.98 -5.84
CA SER A 17 10.99 -6.68 -6.09
C SER A 17 10.72 -7.75 -5.01
N GLY A 18 9.53 -7.72 -4.41
CA GLY A 18 9.18 -8.57 -3.27
C GLY A 18 9.41 -7.91 -1.91
N THR A 19 9.77 -6.61 -1.83
CA THR A 19 9.82 -5.86 -0.56
C THR A 19 8.48 -5.97 0.18
N SER A 20 7.38 -5.89 -0.55
CA SER A 20 6.03 -6.15 -0.05
C SER A 20 5.30 -7.12 -0.98
N VAL A 21 4.47 -7.97 -0.41
CA VAL A 21 3.62 -8.91 -1.16
C VAL A 21 2.26 -9.04 -0.50
N SER A 22 1.21 -9.22 -1.30
CA SER A 22 -0.13 -9.51 -0.82
C SER A 22 -0.81 -10.50 -1.74
N LEU A 23 -1.58 -11.44 -1.18
CA LEU A 23 -2.33 -12.46 -1.92
C LEU A 23 -3.83 -12.27 -1.73
N SER A 24 -4.61 -12.55 -2.79
CA SER A 24 -6.05 -12.77 -2.65
C SER A 24 -6.32 -13.98 -1.75
N SER A 25 -7.52 -14.07 -1.18
CA SER A 25 -7.85 -15.13 -0.20
C SER A 25 -7.79 -16.54 -0.76
N ASP A 26 -8.00 -16.70 -2.06
CA ASP A 26 -7.89 -17.98 -2.77
C ASP A 26 -6.48 -18.24 -3.34
N GLY A 27 -5.57 -17.28 -3.19
CA GLY A 27 -4.21 -17.34 -3.72
C GLY A 27 -4.12 -17.21 -5.24
N SER A 28 -5.19 -16.80 -5.93
CA SER A 28 -5.20 -16.68 -7.39
C SER A 28 -4.59 -15.37 -7.91
N VAL A 29 -4.54 -14.32 -7.07
CA VAL A 29 -3.96 -13.02 -7.41
C VAL A 29 -2.87 -12.67 -6.41
N ILE A 30 -1.74 -12.16 -6.90
CA ILE A 30 -0.61 -11.67 -6.09
C ILE A 30 -0.22 -10.26 -6.52
N ALA A 31 -0.04 -9.37 -5.56
CA ALA A 31 0.60 -8.07 -5.75
C ALA A 31 2.02 -8.09 -5.18
N ILE A 32 2.95 -7.49 -5.91
CA ILE A 32 4.39 -7.47 -5.58
C ILE A 32 4.90 -6.04 -5.72
N GLY A 33 5.34 -5.46 -4.62
CA GLY A 33 5.97 -4.15 -4.58
C GLY A 33 7.48 -4.23 -4.84
N ALA A 34 7.99 -3.25 -5.59
CA ALA A 34 9.40 -3.03 -5.87
C ALA A 34 9.72 -1.55 -5.63
N ASN A 35 9.85 -1.18 -4.37
CA ASN A 35 9.86 0.22 -3.92
C ASN A 35 11.12 1.01 -4.33
N TYR A 36 12.14 0.36 -4.87
CA TYR A 36 13.36 1.01 -5.41
C TYR A 36 13.40 1.02 -6.93
N ASN A 37 12.31 0.59 -7.62
CA ASN A 37 12.25 0.64 -9.07
C ASN A 37 12.35 2.09 -9.58
N ASP A 38 13.10 2.30 -10.66
CA ASP A 38 13.40 3.61 -11.25
C ASP A 38 12.52 3.95 -12.46
N GLY A 39 11.43 3.22 -12.72
CA GLY A 39 10.60 3.30 -13.93
C GLY A 39 10.03 4.69 -14.21
N ASN A 40 9.59 5.42 -13.18
CA ASN A 40 9.09 6.80 -13.29
C ASN A 40 9.97 7.82 -12.54
N GLY A 41 11.22 7.49 -12.28
CA GLY A 41 12.18 8.34 -11.58
C GLY A 41 12.98 7.53 -10.55
N TYR A 42 14.09 8.08 -10.10
CA TYR A 42 14.98 7.42 -9.14
C TYR A 42 14.21 7.01 -7.87
N ARG A 43 14.10 5.69 -7.65
CA ARG A 43 13.35 5.10 -6.54
C ARG A 43 11.89 5.57 -6.44
N SER A 44 11.24 5.81 -7.59
CA SER A 44 9.79 6.07 -7.60
C SER A 44 9.00 4.89 -7.06
N GLY A 45 9.53 3.69 -7.26
CA GLY A 45 8.88 2.44 -6.93
C GLY A 45 7.74 2.09 -7.87
N HIS A 46 7.31 0.83 -7.83
CA HIS A 46 6.13 0.36 -8.54
C HIS A 46 5.49 -0.87 -7.86
N VAL A 47 4.31 -1.22 -8.33
CA VAL A 47 3.63 -2.48 -7.97
C VAL A 47 3.21 -3.21 -9.23
N ARG A 48 3.50 -4.52 -9.30
CA ARG A 48 3.03 -5.43 -10.34
C ARG A 48 2.07 -6.44 -9.75
N ILE A 49 0.98 -6.69 -10.47
CA ILE A 49 -0.05 -7.63 -10.04
C ILE A 49 -0.15 -8.76 -11.05
N TYR A 50 -0.23 -9.99 -10.55
CA TYR A 50 -0.31 -11.20 -11.37
C TYR A 50 -1.50 -12.06 -10.96
N GLN A 51 -2.06 -12.76 -11.95
CA GLN A 51 -3.06 -13.80 -11.74
C GLN A 51 -2.49 -15.16 -12.11
N ASN A 52 -2.78 -16.16 -11.31
CA ASN A 52 -2.49 -17.54 -11.65
C ASN A 52 -3.54 -18.08 -12.60
N VAL A 53 -3.11 -18.41 -13.82
CA VAL A 53 -3.98 -19.03 -14.81
C VAL A 53 -3.43 -20.45 -15.10
N SER A 54 -4.08 -21.44 -14.52
CA SER A 54 -3.72 -22.86 -14.69
C SER A 54 -2.24 -23.17 -14.37
N GLY A 55 -1.72 -22.57 -13.28
CA GLY A 55 -0.34 -22.79 -12.82
C GLY A 55 0.69 -21.82 -13.42
N THR A 56 0.27 -20.85 -14.22
CA THR A 56 1.14 -19.81 -14.78
C THR A 56 0.76 -18.45 -14.25
N TRP A 57 1.72 -17.69 -13.72
CA TRP A 57 1.52 -16.32 -13.29
C TRP A 57 1.53 -15.38 -14.49
N THR A 58 0.42 -14.71 -14.74
CA THR A 58 0.22 -13.77 -15.84
C THR A 58 -0.05 -12.38 -15.29
N LYS A 59 0.71 -11.36 -15.71
CA LYS A 59 0.53 -9.98 -15.26
C LYS A 59 -0.86 -9.45 -15.64
N ILE A 60 -1.51 -8.74 -14.72
CA ILE A 60 -2.80 -8.09 -14.91
C ILE A 60 -2.58 -6.59 -15.06
N GLY A 61 -2.84 -6.07 -16.24
CA GLY A 61 -2.69 -4.64 -16.54
C GLY A 61 -1.24 -4.18 -16.63
N ASP A 62 -1.06 -2.86 -16.63
CA ASP A 62 0.25 -2.22 -16.62
C ASP A 62 0.78 -2.12 -15.18
N ASP A 63 2.05 -1.75 -15.04
CA ASP A 63 2.64 -1.47 -13.74
C ASP A 63 1.96 -0.25 -13.10
N ILE A 64 1.81 -0.27 -11.80
CA ILE A 64 1.34 0.90 -11.04
C ILE A 64 2.56 1.60 -10.49
N ASP A 65 3.04 2.60 -11.22
CA ASP A 65 4.25 3.33 -10.88
C ASP A 65 4.03 4.37 -9.76
N GLY A 66 5.08 4.65 -9.01
CA GLY A 66 5.15 5.82 -8.15
C GLY A 66 5.09 7.10 -8.98
N GLU A 67 4.67 8.20 -8.38
CA GLU A 67 4.42 9.45 -9.09
C GLU A 67 5.69 10.25 -9.35
N ALA A 68 6.61 10.21 -8.39
CA ALA A 68 7.85 10.98 -8.46
C ALA A 68 9.05 10.21 -7.90
N ALA A 69 10.24 10.77 -8.12
CA ALA A 69 11.48 10.21 -7.57
C ALA A 69 11.47 10.24 -6.04
N ASN A 70 11.93 9.15 -5.44
CA ASN A 70 11.98 8.89 -3.99
C ASN A 70 10.63 8.72 -3.30
N ASP A 71 9.55 8.47 -4.03
CA ASP A 71 8.25 8.13 -3.43
C ASP A 71 8.25 6.76 -2.74
N TYR A 72 9.10 5.84 -3.20
CA TYR A 72 9.16 4.46 -2.72
C TYR A 72 7.81 3.73 -2.80
N SER A 73 7.01 4.00 -3.83
CA SER A 73 5.71 3.34 -4.05
C SER A 73 5.85 1.82 -4.05
N GLY A 74 4.93 1.12 -3.41
CA GLY A 74 5.02 -0.33 -3.21
C GLY A 74 5.86 -0.75 -1.99
N THR A 75 6.23 0.18 -1.10
CA THR A 75 6.80 -0.18 0.21
C THR A 75 5.86 -1.07 1.00
N SER A 76 4.57 -0.80 0.93
CA SER A 76 3.52 -1.64 1.48
C SER A 76 2.41 -1.86 0.44
N VAL A 77 1.83 -3.06 0.41
CA VAL A 77 0.69 -3.40 -0.44
C VAL A 77 -0.31 -4.26 0.30
N SER A 78 -1.60 -4.08 0.03
CA SER A 78 -2.67 -4.92 0.55
C SER A 78 -3.76 -5.13 -0.49
N LEU A 79 -4.09 -6.40 -0.80
CA LEU A 79 -5.17 -6.80 -1.71
C LEU A 79 -6.47 -7.07 -0.94
N SER A 80 -7.59 -6.75 -1.56
CA SER A 80 -8.90 -7.29 -1.16
C SER A 80 -8.94 -8.80 -1.32
N SER A 81 -9.91 -9.45 -0.67
CA SER A 81 -10.06 -10.91 -0.67
C SER A 81 -10.15 -11.51 -2.07
N ASP A 82 -10.82 -10.83 -2.99
CA ASP A 82 -11.02 -11.26 -4.38
C ASP A 82 -9.92 -10.78 -5.33
N GLY A 83 -8.94 -10.02 -4.82
CA GLY A 83 -7.84 -9.44 -5.61
C GLY A 83 -8.25 -8.33 -6.56
N SER A 84 -9.48 -7.77 -6.41
CA SER A 84 -9.99 -6.72 -7.29
C SER A 84 -9.63 -5.30 -6.86
N VAL A 85 -9.27 -5.09 -5.58
CA VAL A 85 -8.85 -3.81 -5.02
C VAL A 85 -7.47 -3.94 -4.39
N ILE A 86 -6.62 -2.93 -4.55
CA ILE A 86 -5.29 -2.86 -3.94
C ILE A 86 -5.04 -1.49 -3.32
N ALA A 87 -4.50 -1.47 -2.10
CA ALA A 87 -3.89 -0.29 -1.49
C ALA A 87 -2.38 -0.36 -1.62
N ILE A 88 -1.75 0.76 -1.95
CA ILE A 88 -0.31 0.90 -2.19
C ILE A 88 0.21 2.09 -1.39
N GLY A 89 1.14 1.85 -0.49
CA GLY A 89 1.83 2.88 0.28
C GLY A 89 3.10 3.37 -0.41
N ALA A 90 3.34 4.67 -0.29
CA ALA A 90 4.51 5.39 -0.80
C ALA A 90 4.95 6.41 0.26
N TYR A 91 5.71 5.94 1.24
CA TYR A 91 6.04 6.73 2.45
C TYR A 91 6.90 7.97 2.18
N GLY A 92 7.64 7.98 1.09
CA GLY A 92 8.51 9.11 0.71
C GLY A 92 7.82 10.14 -0.19
N ASN A 93 6.52 10.02 -0.45
CA ASN A 93 5.81 11.00 -1.28
C ASN A 93 5.71 12.36 -0.59
N ASP A 94 5.86 13.44 -1.39
CA ASP A 94 5.94 14.83 -0.92
C ASP A 94 4.60 15.60 -1.02
N GLY A 95 3.47 14.92 -1.25
CA GLY A 95 2.15 15.53 -1.55
C GLY A 95 1.71 16.58 -0.54
N ASN A 96 1.92 16.37 0.75
CA ASN A 96 1.59 17.31 1.82
C ASN A 96 2.82 17.77 2.63
N GLY A 97 4.00 17.65 2.05
CA GLY A 97 5.29 18.02 2.66
C GLY A 97 6.33 16.94 2.44
N THR A 98 7.60 17.29 2.65
CA THR A 98 8.72 16.34 2.42
C THR A 98 8.50 15.06 3.21
N ASP A 99 8.51 13.93 2.50
CA ASP A 99 8.32 12.60 3.07
C ASP A 99 7.04 12.48 3.95
N SER A 100 5.98 13.24 3.63
CA SER A 100 4.69 13.10 4.32
C SER A 100 4.08 11.72 4.10
N GLY A 101 4.39 11.14 2.96
CA GLY A 101 3.86 9.88 2.49
C GLY A 101 2.41 9.96 2.03
N HIS A 102 1.96 8.95 1.29
CA HIS A 102 0.57 8.78 0.90
C HIS A 102 0.19 7.31 0.69
N VAL A 103 -1.09 7.07 0.51
CA VAL A 103 -1.64 5.80 0.04
C VAL A 103 -2.56 6.04 -1.15
N ARG A 104 -2.34 5.28 -2.23
CA ARG A 104 -3.24 5.23 -3.38
C ARG A 104 -3.95 3.90 -3.44
N ILE A 105 -5.24 3.92 -3.79
CA ILE A 105 -6.06 2.72 -3.86
C ILE A 105 -6.61 2.56 -5.27
N TYR A 106 -6.45 1.36 -5.82
CA TYR A 106 -6.85 1.05 -7.19
C TYR A 106 -7.83 -0.10 -7.23
N GLN A 107 -8.72 -0.07 -8.23
CA GLN A 107 -9.61 -1.17 -8.57
C GLN A 107 -9.30 -1.69 -9.97
N ASN A 108 -9.32 -2.99 -10.12
CA ASN A 108 -9.23 -3.65 -11.42
C ASN A 108 -10.57 -3.56 -12.15
N ILE A 109 -10.59 -2.85 -13.27
CA ILE A 109 -11.75 -2.78 -14.16
C ILE A 109 -11.37 -3.44 -15.49
N SER A 110 -11.77 -4.70 -15.65
CA SER A 110 -11.52 -5.46 -16.88
C SER A 110 -10.04 -5.53 -17.29
N GLY A 111 -9.14 -5.70 -16.35
CA GLY A 111 -7.70 -5.81 -16.57
C GLY A 111 -6.94 -4.48 -16.53
N THR A 112 -7.61 -3.38 -16.24
CA THR A 112 -7.00 -2.06 -16.05
C THR A 112 -7.12 -1.62 -14.60
N TRP A 113 -6.01 -1.24 -13.97
CA TRP A 113 -6.01 -0.68 -12.62
C TRP A 113 -6.36 0.79 -12.68
N THR A 114 -7.49 1.15 -12.07
CA THR A 114 -8.01 2.52 -12.03
C THR A 114 -8.07 2.99 -10.59
N GLN A 115 -7.52 4.15 -10.29
CA GLN A 115 -7.52 4.71 -8.95
C GLN A 115 -8.94 5.02 -8.47
N ILE A 116 -9.21 4.73 -7.22
CA ILE A 116 -10.48 5.01 -6.54
C ILE A 116 -10.29 6.21 -5.61
N GLY A 117 -10.92 7.32 -5.94
CA GLY A 117 -10.80 8.55 -5.16
C GLY A 117 -9.44 9.24 -5.34
N ASP A 118 -9.22 10.25 -4.52
CA ASP A 118 -7.97 10.99 -4.46
C ASP A 118 -6.95 10.27 -3.56
N ASP A 119 -5.71 10.72 -3.58
CA ASP A 119 -4.65 10.23 -2.71
C ASP A 119 -5.01 10.47 -1.23
N ILE A 120 -4.63 9.53 -0.38
CA ILE A 120 -4.75 9.70 1.07
C ILE A 120 -3.39 10.12 1.59
N ASP A 121 -3.19 11.44 1.68
CA ASP A 121 -1.91 12.03 2.08
C ASP A 121 -1.64 11.91 3.58
N GLY A 122 -0.36 11.87 3.93
CA GLY A 122 0.12 12.09 5.29
C GLY A 122 -0.23 13.51 5.77
N GLU A 123 -0.24 13.73 7.07
CA GLU A 123 -0.67 14.99 7.66
C GLU A 123 0.41 16.06 7.62
N ALA A 124 1.64 15.66 7.82
CA ALA A 124 2.77 16.58 7.88
C ALA A 124 4.06 15.97 7.31
N ALA A 125 5.05 16.82 7.09
CA ALA A 125 6.36 16.39 6.61
C ALA A 125 7.02 15.39 7.59
N ASN A 126 7.62 14.34 7.02
CA ASN A 126 8.32 13.25 7.70
C ASN A 126 7.42 12.31 8.52
N ASP A 127 6.11 12.29 8.28
CA ASP A 127 5.17 11.35 8.92
C ASP A 127 5.31 9.92 8.38
N TYR A 128 5.77 9.79 7.14
CA TYR A 128 5.92 8.51 6.44
C TYR A 128 4.61 7.72 6.33
N SER A 129 3.48 8.42 6.09
CA SER A 129 2.17 7.79 5.89
C SER A 129 2.24 6.77 4.74
N GLY A 130 1.65 5.59 4.93
CA GLY A 130 1.75 4.49 3.96
C GLY A 130 2.97 3.58 4.18
N GLN A 131 3.72 3.75 5.28
CA GLN A 131 4.74 2.78 5.70
C GLN A 131 4.15 1.38 5.84
N SER A 132 2.92 1.30 6.31
CA SER A 132 2.13 0.07 6.34
C SER A 132 0.68 0.33 5.93
N VAL A 133 0.07 -0.65 5.25
CA VAL A 133 -1.34 -0.59 4.84
C VAL A 133 -2.02 -1.94 5.05
N SER A 134 -3.32 -1.91 5.36
CA SER A 134 -4.15 -3.11 5.41
C SER A 134 -5.56 -2.80 4.92
N LEU A 135 -6.08 -3.60 3.98
CA LEU A 135 -7.45 -3.51 3.45
C LEU A 135 -8.38 -4.51 4.14
N SER A 136 -9.64 -4.12 4.31
CA SER A 136 -10.72 -5.08 4.56
C SER A 136 -10.91 -6.03 3.38
N SER A 137 -11.56 -7.16 3.61
CA SER A 137 -11.77 -8.20 2.59
C SER A 137 -12.49 -7.71 1.34
N ASP A 138 -13.41 -6.78 1.48
CA ASP A 138 -14.17 -6.17 0.37
C ASP A 138 -13.49 -4.93 -0.25
N GLY A 139 -12.34 -4.50 0.29
CA GLY A 139 -11.61 -3.32 -0.15
C GLY A 139 -12.27 -1.99 0.21
N SER A 140 -13.29 -1.99 1.08
CA SER A 140 -14.04 -0.77 1.44
C SER A 140 -13.45 0.01 2.61
N VAL A 141 -12.57 -0.60 3.41
CA VAL A 141 -11.89 0.03 4.56
C VAL A 141 -10.40 -0.18 4.43
N VAL A 142 -9.61 0.85 4.71
CA VAL A 142 -8.14 0.80 4.76
C VAL A 142 -7.63 1.37 6.06
N ALA A 143 -6.67 0.67 6.69
CA ALA A 143 -5.85 1.21 7.76
C ALA A 143 -4.48 1.58 7.21
N ILE A 144 -3.97 2.74 7.62
CA ILE A 144 -2.72 3.35 7.16
C ILE A 144 -1.88 3.72 8.36
N GLY A 145 -0.67 3.18 8.43
CA GLY A 145 0.31 3.53 9.44
C GLY A 145 1.25 4.64 8.98
N ALA A 146 1.56 5.55 9.90
CA ALA A 146 2.51 6.64 9.77
C ALA A 146 3.40 6.65 11.02
N ASP A 147 4.39 5.77 11.02
CA ASP A 147 5.16 5.41 12.22
C ASP A 147 6.10 6.51 12.73
N TYR A 148 6.39 7.50 11.88
CA TYR A 148 7.18 8.68 12.27
C TYR A 148 6.32 9.92 12.58
N ASN A 149 4.98 9.82 12.51
CA ASN A 149 4.14 10.96 12.86
C ASN A 149 4.50 11.47 14.25
N ASP A 150 4.69 12.79 14.35
CA ASP A 150 5.13 13.42 15.60
C ASP A 150 3.96 13.75 16.55
N GLY A 151 2.72 13.89 16.04
CA GLY A 151 1.57 14.25 16.86
C GLY A 151 1.92 15.33 17.89
N ASN A 152 1.88 14.96 19.16
CA ASN A 152 2.32 15.81 20.27
C ASN A 152 3.72 15.44 20.82
N LEU A 153 4.35 14.37 20.32
CA LEU A 153 5.62 13.82 20.79
C LEU A 153 6.41 13.25 19.61
N THR A 154 7.73 13.35 19.63
CA THR A 154 8.62 12.88 18.54
C THR A 154 8.43 11.41 18.24
N SER A 155 8.13 11.09 16.97
CA SER A 155 7.97 9.73 16.43
C SER A 155 7.08 8.85 17.30
N ILE A 156 5.97 9.40 17.75
CA ILE A 156 4.95 8.63 18.49
C ILE A 156 4.30 7.61 17.55
N GLY A 157 4.17 7.99 16.30
CA GLY A 157 3.47 7.23 15.26
C GLY A 157 1.96 7.17 15.49
N HIS A 158 1.22 6.94 14.41
CA HIS A 158 -0.23 6.75 14.49
C HIS A 158 -0.75 5.81 13.42
N VAL A 159 -2.01 5.42 13.55
CA VAL A 159 -2.78 4.74 12.51
C VAL A 159 -4.06 5.51 12.24
N ARG A 160 -4.35 5.75 10.95
CA ARG A 160 -5.63 6.31 10.50
C ARG A 160 -6.41 5.28 9.70
N ILE A 161 -7.73 5.28 9.88
CA ILE A 161 -8.63 4.35 9.20
C ILE A 161 -9.57 5.14 8.31
N TYR A 162 -9.69 4.69 7.05
CA TYR A 162 -10.56 5.33 6.06
C TYR A 162 -11.55 4.33 5.50
N GLN A 163 -12.77 4.83 5.22
CA GLN A 163 -13.80 4.08 4.53
C GLN A 163 -14.12 4.73 3.18
N ASN A 164 -14.29 3.91 2.17
CA ASN A 164 -14.76 4.35 0.85
C ASN A 164 -16.25 4.62 0.90
N VAL A 165 -16.64 5.87 0.63
CA VAL A 165 -18.05 6.26 0.49
C VAL A 165 -18.26 6.81 -0.92
N SER A 166 -18.79 5.97 -1.80
CA SER A 166 -19.06 6.34 -3.19
C SER A 166 -17.86 6.90 -3.96
N GLY A 167 -16.69 6.30 -3.77
CA GLY A 167 -15.46 6.69 -4.46
C GLY A 167 -14.62 7.76 -3.73
N THR A 168 -15.04 8.19 -2.53
CA THR A 168 -14.29 9.11 -1.69
C THR A 168 -13.85 8.40 -0.42
N TRP A 169 -12.57 8.52 -0.07
CA TRP A 169 -12.02 8.00 1.18
C TRP A 169 -12.25 8.98 2.31
N ILE A 170 -13.01 8.57 3.31
CA ILE A 170 -13.38 9.39 4.47
C ILE A 170 -12.81 8.72 5.71
N GLN A 171 -12.05 9.47 6.50
CA GLN A 171 -11.54 8.98 7.78
C GLN A 171 -12.69 8.62 8.73
N ILE A 172 -12.58 7.48 9.39
CA ILE A 172 -13.53 7.00 10.38
C ILE A 172 -12.84 6.92 11.75
N GLY A 173 -13.45 7.56 12.75
CA GLY A 173 -12.84 7.69 14.08
C GLY A 173 -11.73 8.74 14.14
N ASP A 174 -11.13 8.85 15.33
CA ASP A 174 -9.96 9.67 15.57
C ASP A 174 -8.68 8.88 15.25
N ASP A 175 -7.54 9.53 15.21
CA ASP A 175 -6.24 8.89 15.04
C ASP A 175 -5.96 7.94 16.22
N ILE A 176 -5.35 6.82 15.91
CA ILE A 176 -4.89 5.85 16.92
C ILE A 176 -3.41 6.13 17.15
N ASP A 177 -3.14 7.00 18.10
CA ASP A 177 -1.78 7.45 18.43
C ASP A 177 -1.01 6.42 19.27
N GLY A 178 0.31 6.44 19.16
CA GLY A 178 1.21 5.79 20.12
C GLY A 178 1.07 6.42 21.52
N GLU A 179 1.57 5.74 22.53
CA GLU A 179 1.44 6.20 23.94
C GLU A 179 2.60 7.09 24.37
N ALA A 180 3.78 6.93 23.77
CA ALA A 180 5.01 7.64 24.16
C ALA A 180 5.93 7.94 22.96
N ALA A 181 6.78 8.93 23.12
CA ALA A 181 7.80 9.29 22.15
C ALA A 181 8.68 8.07 21.78
N GLY A 182 8.85 7.81 20.49
CA GLY A 182 9.62 6.70 19.99
C GLY A 182 8.90 5.34 20.00
N ASP A 183 7.58 5.32 20.13
CA ASP A 183 6.79 4.07 20.05
C ASP A 183 6.65 3.57 18.61
N TYR A 184 6.72 4.49 17.64
CA TYR A 184 6.55 4.16 16.21
C TYR A 184 5.25 3.40 15.92
N SER A 185 4.15 3.79 16.57
CA SER A 185 2.83 3.20 16.34
C SER A 185 2.49 3.27 14.85
N GLY A 186 1.90 2.21 14.30
CA GLY A 186 1.63 2.15 12.86
C GLY A 186 2.78 1.65 11.99
N TYR A 187 3.94 1.24 12.56
CA TYR A 187 4.99 0.55 11.80
C TYR A 187 4.45 -0.69 11.06
N SER A 188 3.49 -1.36 11.65
CA SER A 188 2.75 -2.47 11.04
C SER A 188 1.29 -2.41 11.46
N VAL A 189 0.38 -2.61 10.50
CA VAL A 189 -1.07 -2.62 10.72
C VAL A 189 -1.71 -3.88 10.16
N SER A 190 -2.81 -4.31 10.76
CA SER A 190 -3.63 -5.40 10.22
C SER A 190 -5.10 -5.18 10.58
N LEU A 191 -5.97 -5.23 9.58
CA LEU A 191 -7.43 -5.15 9.76
C LEU A 191 -8.07 -6.53 9.79
N SER A 192 -9.14 -6.66 10.56
CA SER A 192 -10.07 -7.78 10.42
C SER A 192 -10.72 -7.77 9.03
N SER A 193 -11.21 -8.94 8.59
CA SER A 193 -11.83 -9.11 7.28
C SER A 193 -12.97 -8.12 6.99
N ASP A 194 -13.75 -7.77 8.01
CA ASP A 194 -14.86 -6.82 7.90
C ASP A 194 -14.47 -5.37 8.17
N GLY A 195 -13.17 -5.08 8.42
CA GLY A 195 -12.66 -3.75 8.71
C GLY A 195 -13.06 -3.17 10.07
N SER A 196 -13.64 -3.97 10.96
CA SER A 196 -14.18 -3.48 12.25
C SER A 196 -13.19 -3.53 13.41
N VAL A 197 -12.06 -4.23 13.26
CA VAL A 197 -11.01 -4.38 14.27
C VAL A 197 -9.64 -4.18 13.64
N ILE A 198 -8.76 -3.48 14.35
CA ILE A 198 -7.36 -3.27 13.98
C ILE A 198 -6.46 -3.76 15.12
#